data_a8094e5dfa0cf411cae611a7bc978e19
#
_entry.id   a8094e5dfa0cf411cae611a7bc978e19
#
_cell.length_a   1.000
_cell.length_b   1.000
_cell.length_c   1.000
_cell.angle_alpha   90.00
_cell.angle_beta   90.00
_cell.angle_gamma   90.00
#
_symmetry.space_group_name_H-M   'P 1'
#
loop_
_entity.id
_entity.type
_entity.pdbx_description
1 polymer ?
#
loop_
_entity_poly.entity_id
_entity_poly.type
_entity_poly.pdbx_seq_one_letter_code
_entity_poly.pdbx_strand_id
1 'polypeptide(L)'
;MLNTDLRILKPYYITTAIDYTNAPPHIGHAYEKVLADVMARFQRLNGREVFFLTGVDQHGQKVQKSAEKAGVSPREFVDGVTEKFVSLWAKLGVHYDGWAATVDEKHKRVVQAMLQKLHDKDQLYKKSYAGFYSVRQEQFLTDKERGADGSFGEEWGEVVELQEENWYFKLSEHIEWLRGFIKSHPDFIFPTFRANDVLNALDGGQDLCISRPKERLSWGIPLPFDDRFVNYVWFDALVNYISFAGFLADEVGNENMPDFKKIWPADAHVIGKDILVPAHAIYWPIMLHAMGFSDDEMPRLIVHGWWNVNGVKMSKTLGNVVDPNNVADIVTPDGLRYYLMRDMTTGYDADLSDERMMIAYNKELAGGLGNLLNRALSMAQKYRTGLLSQNSGYDDEVNQSLRATVAAAPAAYFEKMNAWSIHEGIAEAWKIITHANQFVDITAPFKLAKDEAQAARLDSVLYHLAEALAHVSVLLSPIIPEACVKMRAQLGWQMPDGFQVSDLKWGLLNDGHQLGQPVPLFPRLELATTEAK
;
A
#
# COMPACT_ATOMS: atom_id res chain seq x y z
N MET A 1 5.06 25.01 -18.54
CA MET A 1 5.13 24.25 -19.80
C MET A 1 5.34 22.80 -19.42
N LEU A 2 4.28 22.00 -19.45
CA LEU A 2 4.36 20.55 -19.25
C LEU A 2 5.06 19.98 -20.48
N ASN A 3 6.21 19.40 -20.26
CA ASN A 3 7.00 18.75 -21.31
C ASN A 3 6.24 17.48 -21.71
N THR A 4 5.45 17.56 -22.78
CA THR A 4 4.74 16.44 -23.40
C THR A 4 5.70 15.63 -24.27
N ASP A 5 6.70 15.02 -23.66
CA ASP A 5 7.37 13.88 -24.27
C ASP A 5 6.39 12.69 -24.16
N LEU A 6 5.70 12.43 -25.26
CA LEU A 6 4.92 11.21 -25.49
C LEU A 6 5.87 10.01 -25.60
N ARG A 7 6.65 9.73 -24.59
CA ARG A 7 7.11 8.37 -24.33
C ARG A 7 5.83 7.60 -24.06
N ILE A 8 5.59 6.55 -24.78
CA ILE A 8 4.66 5.51 -24.36
C ILE A 8 5.15 5.08 -22.98
N LEU A 9 4.56 5.69 -21.94
CA LEU A 9 4.97 5.43 -20.56
C LEU A 9 4.71 3.95 -20.33
N LYS A 10 5.74 3.20 -19.93
CA LYS A 10 5.54 1.82 -19.50
C LYS A 10 4.45 1.79 -18.43
N PRO A 11 3.71 0.68 -18.28
CA PRO A 11 2.77 0.50 -17.18
C PRO A 11 3.45 0.82 -15.85
N TYR A 12 2.71 1.44 -14.93
CA TYR A 12 3.17 1.68 -13.57
C TYR A 12 3.15 0.37 -12.81
N TYR A 13 4.33 -0.17 -12.52
CA TYR A 13 4.45 -1.41 -11.78
C TYR A 13 4.67 -1.12 -10.31
N ILE A 14 3.68 -1.45 -9.48
CA ILE A 14 3.73 -1.31 -8.03
C ILE A 14 3.58 -2.67 -7.38
N THR A 15 4.35 -2.92 -6.32
CA THR A 15 4.25 -4.14 -5.53
C THR A 15 4.17 -3.83 -4.05
N THR A 16 3.66 -4.77 -3.27
CA THR A 16 3.90 -4.81 -1.82
C THR A 16 4.82 -5.97 -1.48
N ALA A 17 5.36 -5.99 -0.27
CA ALA A 17 5.87 -7.24 0.29
C ALA A 17 4.77 -8.30 0.26
N ILE A 18 5.16 -9.56 0.02
CA ILE A 18 4.26 -10.71 0.16
C ILE A 18 4.15 -11.10 1.63
N ASP A 19 2.93 -11.41 2.07
CA ASP A 19 2.62 -11.61 3.48
C ASP A 19 3.03 -13.01 3.95
N TYR A 20 3.82 -13.10 5.03
CA TYR A 20 4.26 -14.39 5.56
C TYR A 20 3.12 -15.13 6.27
N THR A 21 2.75 -16.29 5.74
CA THR A 21 1.56 -17.07 6.15
C THR A 21 1.73 -17.85 7.45
N ASN A 22 2.52 -17.36 8.38
CA ASN A 22 2.66 -17.97 9.72
C ASN A 22 1.60 -17.53 10.73
N ALA A 23 0.78 -16.54 10.38
CA ALA A 23 -0.28 -15.96 11.23
C ALA A 23 -1.32 -15.16 10.41
N PRO A 24 -2.52 -14.89 10.97
CA PRO A 24 -3.51 -14.00 10.37
C PRO A 24 -3.00 -12.58 10.18
N PRO A 25 -3.63 -11.80 9.24
CA PRO A 25 -3.30 -10.41 9.01
C PRO A 25 -3.57 -9.52 10.23
N HIS A 26 -2.83 -8.41 10.32
CA HIS A 26 -3.01 -7.35 11.31
C HIS A 26 -3.01 -5.96 10.63
N ILE A 27 -3.25 -4.91 11.40
CA ILE A 27 -3.39 -3.54 10.88
C ILE A 27 -2.18 -3.06 10.07
N GLY A 28 -0.96 -3.53 10.38
CA GLY A 28 0.24 -3.21 9.59
C GLY A 28 0.18 -3.74 8.17
N HIS A 29 -0.30 -4.99 7.98
CA HIS A 29 -0.54 -5.55 6.64
C HIS A 29 -1.64 -4.77 5.91
N ALA A 30 -2.72 -4.41 6.60
CA ALA A 30 -3.81 -3.61 6.02
C ALA A 30 -3.31 -2.24 5.53
N TYR A 31 -2.45 -1.57 6.31
CA TYR A 31 -1.86 -0.30 5.92
C TYR A 31 -1.05 -0.41 4.63
N GLU A 32 -0.14 -1.38 4.55
CA GLU A 32 0.72 -1.57 3.38
C GLU A 32 -0.10 -1.81 2.10
N LYS A 33 -1.10 -2.70 2.16
CA LYS A 33 -1.94 -3.02 1.00
C LYS A 33 -2.83 -1.86 0.59
N VAL A 34 -3.41 -1.15 1.57
CA VAL A 34 -4.22 0.05 1.30
C VAL A 34 -3.36 1.16 0.69
N LEU A 35 -2.13 1.39 1.21
CA LEU A 35 -1.20 2.39 0.66
C LEU A 35 -0.87 2.11 -0.81
N ALA A 36 -0.55 0.85 -1.13
CA ALA A 36 -0.24 0.45 -2.50
C ALA A 36 -1.48 0.55 -3.42
N ASP A 37 -2.66 0.13 -2.95
CA ASP A 37 -3.92 0.25 -3.70
C ASP A 37 -4.30 1.71 -3.96
N VAL A 38 -4.12 2.60 -2.97
CA VAL A 38 -4.35 4.05 -3.13
C VAL A 38 -3.45 4.61 -4.23
N MET A 39 -2.17 4.26 -4.24
CA MET A 39 -1.24 4.71 -5.28
C MET A 39 -1.55 4.09 -6.65
N ALA A 40 -1.93 2.82 -6.71
CA ALA A 40 -2.36 2.16 -7.93
C ALA A 40 -3.60 2.85 -8.53
N ARG A 41 -4.62 3.13 -7.71
CA ARG A 41 -5.82 3.87 -8.13
C ARG A 41 -5.50 5.29 -8.56
N PHE A 42 -4.63 5.98 -7.84
CA PHE A 42 -4.18 7.32 -8.21
C PHE A 42 -3.48 7.34 -9.56
N GLN A 43 -2.59 6.37 -9.83
CA GLN A 43 -1.89 6.28 -11.12
C GLN A 43 -2.85 5.94 -12.28
N ARG A 44 -3.86 5.08 -12.03
CA ARG A 44 -4.95 4.85 -13.01
C ARG A 44 -5.75 6.12 -13.28
N LEU A 45 -6.05 6.89 -12.23
CA LEU A 45 -6.73 8.19 -12.37
C LEU A 45 -5.87 9.24 -13.10
N ASN A 46 -4.55 9.05 -13.16
CA ASN A 46 -3.63 9.83 -13.99
C ASN A 46 -3.51 9.31 -15.43
N GLY A 47 -4.33 8.32 -15.83
CA GLY A 47 -4.33 7.75 -17.17
C GLY A 47 -3.18 6.76 -17.42
N ARG A 48 -2.46 6.32 -16.39
CA ARG A 48 -1.42 5.27 -16.55
C ARG A 48 -2.06 3.88 -16.51
N GLU A 49 -1.58 3.00 -17.38
CA GLU A 49 -1.74 1.57 -17.17
C GLU A 49 -0.99 1.17 -15.90
N VAL A 50 -1.59 0.33 -15.06
CA VAL A 50 -1.02 -0.08 -13.77
C VAL A 50 -1.03 -1.58 -13.66
N PHE A 51 0.09 -2.15 -13.21
CA PHE A 51 0.17 -3.53 -12.75
C PHE A 51 0.51 -3.54 -11.26
N PHE A 52 -0.45 -3.92 -10.42
CA PHE A 52 -0.28 -4.03 -8.97
C PHE A 52 -0.15 -5.51 -8.58
N LEU A 53 1.02 -5.89 -8.09
CA LEU A 53 1.33 -7.23 -7.59
C LEU A 53 1.37 -7.25 -6.07
N THR A 54 0.65 -8.16 -5.46
CA THR A 54 0.74 -8.52 -4.04
C THR A 54 0.61 -10.02 -3.86
N GLY A 55 0.75 -10.53 -2.65
CA GLY A 55 0.64 -11.97 -2.45
C GLY A 55 1.05 -12.45 -1.07
N VAL A 56 1.42 -13.73 -1.01
CA VAL A 56 1.76 -14.45 0.22
C VAL A 56 3.06 -15.23 0.09
N ASP A 57 3.87 -15.19 1.14
CA ASP A 57 5.04 -16.04 1.34
C ASP A 57 4.63 -17.26 2.16
N GLN A 58 4.78 -18.45 1.56
CA GLN A 58 4.19 -19.68 2.07
C GLN A 58 5.22 -20.75 2.44
N HIS A 59 6.52 -20.51 2.25
CA HIS A 59 7.59 -21.43 2.60
C HIS A 59 8.25 -21.08 3.94
N GLY A 60 9.17 -21.92 4.40
CA GLY A 60 10.04 -21.66 5.54
C GLY A 60 9.70 -22.45 6.81
N GLN A 61 10.64 -22.40 7.75
CA GLN A 61 10.61 -23.22 8.97
C GLN A 61 9.48 -22.83 9.93
N LYS A 62 9.15 -21.53 10.01
CA LYS A 62 8.05 -21.07 10.87
C LYS A 62 6.70 -21.60 10.40
N VAL A 63 6.48 -21.62 9.08
CA VAL A 63 5.26 -22.19 8.48
C VAL A 63 5.19 -23.68 8.81
N GLN A 64 6.28 -24.43 8.55
CA GLN A 64 6.34 -25.86 8.86
C GLN A 64 6.02 -26.13 10.34
N LYS A 65 6.67 -25.44 11.28
CA LYS A 65 6.41 -25.57 12.72
C LYS A 65 4.97 -25.17 13.11
N SER A 66 4.40 -24.15 12.47
CA SER A 66 3.02 -23.74 12.73
C SER A 66 2.00 -24.78 12.27
N ALA A 67 2.24 -25.40 11.12
CA ALA A 67 1.44 -26.50 10.59
C ALA A 67 1.52 -27.75 11.50
N GLU A 68 2.72 -28.14 11.92
CA GLU A 68 2.96 -29.23 12.87
C GLU A 68 2.20 -29.00 14.19
N LYS A 69 2.28 -27.77 14.73
CA LYS A 69 1.53 -27.40 15.96
C LYS A 69 0.02 -27.44 15.76
N ALA A 70 -0.46 -27.13 14.56
CA ALA A 70 -1.88 -27.19 14.22
C ALA A 70 -2.35 -28.61 13.87
N GLY A 71 -1.44 -29.59 13.70
CA GLY A 71 -1.75 -30.97 13.35
C GLY A 71 -2.23 -31.16 11.91
N VAL A 72 -1.86 -30.25 11.00
CA VAL A 72 -2.22 -30.27 9.57
C VAL A 72 -0.98 -30.24 8.68
N SER A 73 -1.13 -30.51 7.39
CA SER A 73 -0.02 -30.38 6.44
C SER A 73 0.37 -28.89 6.26
N PRO A 74 1.65 -28.59 5.94
CA PRO A 74 2.05 -27.20 5.61
C PRO A 74 1.19 -26.57 4.51
N ARG A 75 0.81 -27.34 3.50
CA ARG A 75 -0.06 -26.85 2.40
C ARG A 75 -1.43 -26.42 2.92
N GLU A 76 -2.09 -27.27 3.69
CA GLU A 76 -3.41 -26.97 4.26
C GLU A 76 -3.35 -25.75 5.20
N PHE A 77 -2.27 -25.65 5.99
CA PHE A 77 -2.06 -24.52 6.89
C PHE A 77 -1.96 -23.19 6.13
N VAL A 78 -1.08 -23.11 5.11
CA VAL A 78 -0.88 -21.88 4.36
C VAL A 78 -2.10 -21.50 3.52
N ASP A 79 -2.83 -22.48 2.98
CA ASP A 79 -4.07 -22.22 2.23
C ASP A 79 -5.12 -21.56 3.15
N GLY A 80 -5.32 -22.09 4.37
CA GLY A 80 -6.26 -21.52 5.34
C GLY A 80 -5.86 -20.14 5.88
N VAL A 81 -4.55 -19.83 5.96
CA VAL A 81 -4.09 -18.49 6.32
C VAL A 81 -4.24 -17.53 5.12
N THR A 82 -3.93 -17.99 3.91
CA THR A 82 -4.08 -17.21 2.68
C THR A 82 -5.51 -16.71 2.47
N GLU A 83 -6.51 -17.58 2.74
CA GLU A 83 -7.91 -17.17 2.66
C GLU A 83 -8.26 -15.98 3.56
N LYS A 84 -7.65 -15.89 4.75
CA LYS A 84 -7.85 -14.75 5.67
C LYS A 84 -7.28 -13.46 5.10
N PHE A 85 -6.12 -13.52 4.44
CA PHE A 85 -5.55 -12.36 3.74
C PHE A 85 -6.43 -11.93 2.57
N VAL A 86 -6.79 -12.85 1.69
CA VAL A 86 -7.64 -12.56 0.51
C VAL A 86 -8.99 -11.99 0.93
N SER A 87 -9.64 -12.56 1.94
CA SER A 87 -10.91 -12.07 2.47
C SER A 87 -10.80 -10.65 3.03
N LEU A 88 -9.70 -10.34 3.73
CA LEU A 88 -9.47 -8.99 4.24
C LEU A 88 -9.24 -7.99 3.10
N TRP A 89 -8.44 -8.36 2.08
CA TRP A 89 -8.20 -7.47 0.93
C TRP A 89 -9.50 -7.19 0.16
N ALA A 90 -10.34 -8.20 -0.03
CA ALA A 90 -11.66 -8.02 -0.63
C ALA A 90 -12.54 -7.09 0.22
N LYS A 91 -12.57 -7.28 1.55
CA LYS A 91 -13.33 -6.44 2.48
C LYS A 91 -12.89 -4.98 2.45
N LEU A 92 -11.56 -4.74 2.38
CA LEU A 92 -10.99 -3.40 2.30
C LEU A 92 -11.03 -2.79 0.90
N GLY A 93 -11.54 -3.51 -0.11
CA GLY A 93 -11.60 -3.04 -1.49
C GLY A 93 -10.21 -2.86 -2.13
N VAL A 94 -9.20 -3.61 -1.69
CA VAL A 94 -7.88 -3.64 -2.33
C VAL A 94 -7.99 -4.36 -3.67
N HIS A 95 -7.57 -3.68 -4.73
CA HIS A 95 -7.67 -4.20 -6.11
C HIS A 95 -6.29 -4.36 -6.73
N TYR A 96 -5.80 -5.60 -6.78
CA TYR A 96 -4.54 -5.99 -7.38
C TYR A 96 -4.76 -6.71 -8.73
N ASP A 97 -3.77 -6.61 -9.62
CA ASP A 97 -3.79 -7.22 -10.96
C ASP A 97 -3.08 -8.57 -10.97
N GLY A 98 -2.07 -8.76 -10.10
CA GLY A 98 -1.33 -9.99 -9.94
C GLY A 98 -1.34 -10.51 -8.50
N TRP A 99 -1.39 -11.84 -8.36
CA TRP A 99 -1.32 -12.51 -7.07
C TRP A 99 -0.09 -13.42 -7.03
N ALA A 100 0.82 -13.16 -6.10
CA ALA A 100 2.01 -13.97 -5.86
C ALA A 100 1.75 -14.98 -4.72
N ALA A 101 2.01 -16.26 -4.99
CA ALA A 101 2.01 -17.32 -4.00
C ALA A 101 3.27 -18.15 -4.19
N THR A 102 4.17 -18.22 -3.21
CA THR A 102 5.48 -18.85 -3.41
C THR A 102 5.40 -20.36 -3.64
N VAL A 103 4.28 -21.00 -3.29
CA VAL A 103 4.01 -22.41 -3.60
C VAL A 103 3.53 -22.64 -5.05
N ASP A 104 3.32 -21.58 -5.85
CA ASP A 104 2.95 -21.71 -7.27
C ASP A 104 4.12 -22.31 -8.06
N GLU A 105 3.83 -23.31 -8.90
CA GLU A 105 4.83 -23.98 -9.71
C GLU A 105 5.50 -23.03 -10.72
N LYS A 106 4.79 -21.99 -11.20
CA LYS A 106 5.38 -20.98 -12.08
C LYS A 106 6.49 -20.21 -11.37
N HIS A 107 6.26 -19.85 -10.10
CA HIS A 107 7.26 -19.18 -9.27
C HIS A 107 8.46 -20.09 -8.99
N LYS A 108 8.21 -21.33 -8.56
CA LYS A 108 9.26 -22.31 -8.24
C LYS A 108 10.21 -22.54 -9.41
N ARG A 109 9.67 -22.67 -10.64
CA ARG A 109 10.48 -22.83 -11.86
C ARG A 109 11.41 -21.64 -12.08
N VAL A 110 10.93 -20.40 -11.88
CA VAL A 110 11.77 -19.19 -12.03
C VAL A 110 12.85 -19.14 -10.95
N VAL A 111 12.51 -19.43 -9.69
CA VAL A 111 13.48 -19.49 -8.58
C VAL A 111 14.58 -20.51 -8.89
N GLN A 112 14.21 -21.73 -9.33
CA GLN A 112 15.17 -22.76 -9.67
C GLN A 112 16.05 -22.37 -10.86
N ALA A 113 15.47 -21.77 -11.91
CA ALA A 113 16.25 -21.28 -13.06
C ALA A 113 17.23 -20.17 -12.65
N MET A 114 16.83 -19.27 -11.77
CA MET A 114 17.68 -18.21 -11.24
C MET A 114 18.82 -18.77 -10.40
N LEU A 115 18.54 -19.73 -9.50
CA LEU A 115 19.56 -20.42 -8.72
C LEU A 115 20.55 -21.16 -9.60
N GLN A 116 20.09 -21.85 -10.64
CA GLN A 116 20.97 -22.54 -11.59
C GLN A 116 21.89 -21.55 -12.32
N LYS A 117 21.34 -20.42 -12.80
CA LYS A 117 22.14 -19.37 -13.47
C LYS A 117 23.21 -18.77 -12.56
N LEU A 118 22.90 -18.54 -11.27
CA LEU A 118 23.87 -18.06 -10.29
C LEU A 118 24.95 -19.11 -9.98
N HIS A 119 24.57 -20.39 -9.91
CA HIS A 119 25.51 -21.49 -9.75
C HIS A 119 26.46 -21.56 -10.94
N ASP A 120 25.95 -21.52 -12.16
CA ASP A 120 26.74 -21.59 -13.39
C ASP A 120 27.70 -20.39 -13.58
N LYS A 121 27.34 -19.24 -12.98
CA LYS A 121 28.18 -18.03 -12.91
C LYS A 121 29.19 -18.04 -11.75
N ASP A 122 29.36 -19.16 -11.05
CA ASP A 122 30.22 -19.27 -9.85
C ASP A 122 29.86 -18.24 -8.73
N GLN A 123 28.60 -17.85 -8.64
CA GLN A 123 28.11 -16.96 -7.59
C GLN A 123 27.70 -17.71 -6.30
N LEU A 124 27.65 -19.03 -6.36
CA LEU A 124 27.26 -19.89 -5.24
C LEU A 124 28.40 -20.82 -4.86
N TYR A 125 28.60 -21.04 -3.58
CA TYR A 125 29.58 -22.00 -3.07
C TYR A 125 29.07 -22.73 -1.83
N LYS A 126 29.66 -23.85 -1.50
CA LYS A 126 29.28 -24.70 -0.37
C LYS A 126 30.26 -24.53 0.79
N LYS A 127 29.75 -24.38 2.00
CA LYS A 127 30.55 -24.20 3.20
C LYS A 127 29.90 -24.86 4.39
N SER A 128 30.71 -25.55 5.20
CA SER A 128 30.33 -25.97 6.54
C SER A 128 30.50 -24.82 7.52
N TYR A 129 29.46 -24.54 8.30
CA TYR A 129 29.47 -23.51 9.31
C TYR A 129 29.03 -24.10 10.66
N ALA A 130 29.77 -23.77 11.70
CA ALA A 130 29.39 -24.06 13.09
C ALA A 130 29.19 -22.72 13.80
N GLY A 131 28.04 -22.54 14.44
CA GLY A 131 27.73 -21.29 15.10
C GLY A 131 26.36 -21.27 15.74
N PHE A 132 26.00 -20.11 16.29
CA PHE A 132 24.69 -19.91 16.92
C PHE A 132 23.63 -19.59 15.87
N TYR A 133 22.48 -20.22 16.00
CA TYR A 133 21.37 -20.07 15.08
C TYR A 133 20.10 -19.63 15.82
N SER A 134 19.53 -18.52 15.42
CA SER A 134 18.24 -18.07 15.89
C SER A 134 17.12 -18.81 15.17
N VAL A 135 16.38 -19.65 15.91
CA VAL A 135 15.20 -20.34 15.40
C VAL A 135 14.09 -19.34 15.03
N ARG A 136 14.02 -18.24 15.77
CA ARG A 136 13.02 -17.19 15.57
C ARG A 136 13.27 -16.37 14.29
N GLN A 137 14.52 -16.04 14.01
CA GLN A 137 14.90 -15.21 12.84
C GLN A 137 15.30 -16.05 11.62
N GLU A 138 15.40 -17.39 11.81
CA GLU A 138 15.81 -18.36 10.79
C GLU A 138 17.20 -18.06 10.17
N GLN A 139 18.13 -17.53 10.99
CA GLN A 139 19.48 -17.16 10.55
C GLN A 139 20.57 -17.52 11.56
N PHE A 140 21.80 -17.69 11.05
CA PHE A 140 22.98 -17.77 11.92
C PHE A 140 23.31 -16.41 12.50
N LEU A 141 23.76 -16.43 13.76
CA LEU A 141 24.15 -15.25 14.53
C LEU A 141 25.68 -15.19 14.64
N THR A 142 26.20 -13.99 14.68
CA THR A 142 27.61 -13.70 14.92
C THR A 142 27.81 -13.06 16.29
N ASP A 143 29.02 -12.82 16.69
CA ASP A 143 29.29 -12.12 17.97
C ASP A 143 28.82 -10.66 17.98
N LYS A 144 28.51 -10.09 16.82
CA LYS A 144 27.95 -8.72 16.71
C LYS A 144 26.51 -8.62 17.26
N GLU A 145 25.75 -9.71 17.21
CA GLU A 145 24.38 -9.80 17.72
C GLU A 145 24.34 -10.08 19.22
N ARG A 146 25.49 -10.26 19.89
CA ARG A 146 25.55 -10.41 21.35
C ARG A 146 25.41 -9.06 22.05
N GLY A 147 24.66 -9.07 23.13
CA GLY A 147 24.61 -7.95 24.07
C GLY A 147 25.94 -7.76 24.82
N ALA A 148 26.03 -6.68 25.56
CA ALA A 148 27.20 -6.38 26.38
C ALA A 148 27.51 -7.43 27.44
N ASP A 149 26.53 -8.22 27.83
CA ASP A 149 26.61 -9.36 28.74
C ASP A 149 27.07 -10.67 28.08
N GLY A 150 27.28 -10.65 26.76
CA GLY A 150 27.66 -11.81 25.95
C GLY A 150 26.51 -12.74 25.57
N SER A 151 25.28 -12.45 26.00
CA SER A 151 24.07 -13.19 25.63
C SER A 151 23.45 -12.67 24.33
N PHE A 152 22.58 -13.47 23.72
CA PHE A 152 21.70 -13.02 22.63
C PHE A 152 20.41 -12.50 23.25
N GLY A 153 19.96 -11.30 22.83
CA GLY A 153 18.76 -10.67 23.34
C GLY A 153 17.47 -11.42 23.00
N GLU A 154 16.36 -11.06 23.65
CA GLU A 154 15.04 -11.69 23.46
C GLU A 154 14.53 -11.59 22.01
N GLU A 155 14.99 -10.60 21.24
CA GLU A 155 14.67 -10.42 19.82
C GLU A 155 15.08 -11.62 18.96
N TRP A 156 16.13 -12.35 19.38
CA TRP A 156 16.62 -13.56 18.68
C TRP A 156 15.84 -14.82 19.04
N GLY A 157 15.07 -14.81 20.13
CA GLY A 157 14.29 -15.94 20.62
C GLY A 157 15.17 -17.12 21.02
N GLU A 158 14.75 -18.35 20.68
CA GLU A 158 15.53 -19.56 20.94
C GLU A 158 16.77 -19.56 20.03
N VAL A 159 17.95 -19.63 20.67
CA VAL A 159 19.24 -19.72 19.98
C VAL A 159 19.88 -21.08 20.29
N VAL A 160 20.22 -21.80 19.24
CA VAL A 160 20.83 -23.15 19.33
C VAL A 160 22.22 -23.13 18.70
N GLU A 161 23.15 -23.90 19.22
CA GLU A 161 24.43 -24.16 18.54
C GLU A 161 24.21 -25.21 17.44
N LEU A 162 24.62 -24.87 16.22
CA LEU A 162 24.35 -25.70 15.04
C LEU A 162 25.60 -25.82 14.18
N GLN A 163 25.93 -27.02 13.77
CA GLN A 163 26.96 -27.27 12.76
C GLN A 163 26.26 -27.87 11.52
N GLU A 164 26.36 -27.14 10.41
CA GLU A 164 25.62 -27.47 9.20
C GLU A 164 26.42 -27.12 7.94
N GLU A 165 26.35 -27.95 6.91
CA GLU A 165 26.82 -27.62 5.58
C GLU A 165 25.69 -26.95 4.80
N ASN A 166 25.95 -25.81 4.18
CA ASN A 166 24.95 -25.07 3.39
C ASN A 166 25.59 -24.44 2.14
N TRP A 167 24.73 -24.04 1.21
CA TRP A 167 25.10 -23.22 0.08
C TRP A 167 25.02 -21.75 0.45
N TYR A 168 25.98 -20.97 -0.03
CA TYR A 168 26.12 -19.55 0.20
C TYR A 168 26.19 -18.79 -1.11
N PHE A 169 25.55 -17.62 -1.14
CA PHE A 169 25.65 -16.66 -2.22
C PHE A 169 26.75 -15.65 -1.89
N LYS A 170 27.66 -15.39 -2.84
CA LYS A 170 28.80 -14.47 -2.70
C LYS A 170 28.38 -13.01 -2.65
N LEU A 171 27.49 -12.68 -1.73
CA LEU A 171 26.90 -11.36 -1.56
C LEU A 171 27.98 -10.29 -1.27
N SER A 172 29.02 -10.65 -0.53
CA SER A 172 30.11 -9.74 -0.14
C SER A 172 30.87 -9.17 -1.34
N GLU A 173 30.94 -9.88 -2.48
CA GLU A 173 31.58 -9.41 -3.71
C GLU A 173 30.88 -8.21 -4.35
N HIS A 174 29.60 -7.99 -4.04
CA HIS A 174 28.75 -6.93 -4.62
C HIS A 174 28.55 -5.71 -3.70
N ILE A 175 29.04 -5.73 -2.48
CA ILE A 175 28.78 -4.67 -1.47
C ILE A 175 29.27 -3.30 -1.92
N GLU A 176 30.47 -3.23 -2.50
CA GLU A 176 31.02 -1.95 -2.96
C GLU A 176 30.26 -1.37 -4.15
N TRP A 177 29.77 -2.24 -5.07
CA TRP A 177 28.84 -1.80 -6.09
C TRP A 177 27.56 -1.21 -5.48
N LEU A 178 26.92 -1.92 -4.55
CA LEU A 178 25.68 -1.44 -3.92
C LEU A 178 25.88 -0.13 -3.17
N ARG A 179 27.02 0.03 -2.46
CA ARG A 179 27.41 1.28 -1.80
C ARG A 179 27.52 2.44 -2.79
N GLY A 180 28.14 2.20 -3.94
CA GLY A 180 28.23 3.17 -5.03
C GLY A 180 26.88 3.51 -5.63
N PHE A 181 26.07 2.48 -5.89
CA PHE A 181 24.73 2.61 -6.42
C PHE A 181 23.81 3.46 -5.55
N ILE A 182 23.72 3.17 -4.24
CA ILE A 182 22.88 3.94 -3.30
C ILE A 182 23.29 5.42 -3.26
N LYS A 183 24.61 5.72 -3.28
CA LYS A 183 25.11 7.09 -3.27
C LYS A 183 24.80 7.86 -4.55
N SER A 184 24.80 7.19 -5.70
CA SER A 184 24.53 7.81 -7.01
C SER A 184 23.02 7.89 -7.35
N HIS A 185 22.18 7.13 -6.63
CA HIS A 185 20.73 7.05 -6.85
C HIS A 185 19.94 7.43 -5.58
N PRO A 186 19.90 8.74 -5.22
CA PRO A 186 19.26 9.19 -3.97
C PRO A 186 17.76 8.87 -3.92
N ASP A 187 17.12 8.64 -5.05
CA ASP A 187 15.70 8.29 -5.17
C ASP A 187 15.41 6.79 -5.05
N PHE A 188 16.45 5.95 -4.92
CA PHE A 188 16.31 4.51 -4.78
C PHE A 188 15.48 4.13 -3.56
N ILE A 189 15.65 4.84 -2.44
CA ILE A 189 14.94 4.60 -1.18
C ILE A 189 14.16 5.85 -0.76
N PHE A 190 12.86 5.71 -0.60
CA PHE A 190 12.00 6.73 -0.01
C PHE A 190 11.46 6.26 1.36
N PRO A 191 11.49 7.09 2.41
CA PRO A 191 12.14 8.42 2.46
C PRO A 191 13.66 8.31 2.48
N THR A 192 14.33 9.32 1.94
CA THR A 192 15.78 9.29 1.66
C THR A 192 16.65 9.08 2.89
N PHE A 193 16.19 9.50 4.09
CA PHE A 193 16.93 9.28 5.34
C PHE A 193 17.16 7.79 5.67
N ARG A 194 16.32 6.88 5.14
CA ARG A 194 16.47 5.42 5.31
C ARG A 194 17.70 4.85 4.60
N ALA A 195 18.22 5.56 3.59
CA ALA A 195 19.45 5.15 2.92
C ALA A 195 20.65 5.07 3.86
N ASN A 196 20.69 5.91 4.91
CA ASN A 196 21.76 5.87 5.90
C ASN A 196 21.73 4.57 6.73
N ASP A 197 20.54 4.06 7.07
CA ASP A 197 20.40 2.80 7.79
C ASP A 197 21.02 1.65 6.96
N VAL A 198 20.77 1.66 5.64
CA VAL A 198 21.30 0.67 4.71
C VAL A 198 22.83 0.80 4.56
N LEU A 199 23.34 2.01 4.33
CA LEU A 199 24.77 2.26 4.16
C LEU A 199 25.57 1.82 5.40
N ASN A 200 25.05 2.05 6.60
CA ASN A 200 25.65 1.59 7.85
C ASN A 200 25.64 0.05 7.95
N ALA A 201 24.58 -0.60 7.49
CA ALA A 201 24.47 -2.06 7.52
C ALA A 201 25.39 -2.78 6.54
N LEU A 202 25.88 -2.08 5.48
CA LEU A 202 26.85 -2.65 4.54
C LEU A 202 28.24 -2.88 5.19
N ASP A 203 28.53 -2.20 6.31
CA ASP A 203 29.80 -2.39 7.02
C ASP A 203 29.85 -3.77 7.69
N GLY A 204 30.65 -4.67 7.10
CA GLY A 204 30.79 -6.04 7.57
C GLY A 204 29.76 -7.03 6.99
N GLY A 205 29.20 -6.71 5.82
CA GLY A 205 28.33 -7.61 5.08
C GLY A 205 29.02 -8.95 4.81
N GLN A 206 28.28 -10.03 5.03
CA GLN A 206 28.73 -11.41 4.86
C GLN A 206 27.94 -12.06 3.72
N ASP A 207 28.50 -13.17 3.21
CA ASP A 207 27.82 -13.99 2.22
C ASP A 207 26.52 -14.56 2.78
N LEU A 208 25.50 -14.61 1.95
CA LEU A 208 24.17 -15.05 2.35
C LEU A 208 24.04 -16.57 2.29
N CYS A 209 23.71 -17.20 3.41
CA CYS A 209 23.33 -18.61 3.45
C CYS A 209 21.98 -18.82 2.76
N ILE A 210 21.96 -19.45 1.59
CA ILE A 210 20.76 -19.60 0.74
C ILE A 210 20.09 -20.97 0.79
N SER A 211 20.54 -21.88 1.66
CA SER A 211 19.97 -23.21 1.71
C SER A 211 19.68 -23.69 3.13
N ARG A 212 18.86 -24.73 3.21
CA ARG A 212 18.64 -25.54 4.43
C ARG A 212 18.61 -27.01 4.05
N PRO A 213 19.24 -27.92 4.83
CA PRO A 213 19.11 -29.36 4.60
C PRO A 213 17.65 -29.79 4.68
N LYS A 214 17.20 -30.66 3.79
CA LYS A 214 15.83 -31.21 3.77
C LYS A 214 15.44 -31.94 5.06
N GLU A 215 16.41 -32.50 5.76
CA GLU A 215 16.20 -33.14 7.05
C GLU A 215 15.67 -32.18 8.11
N ARG A 216 16.09 -30.90 8.02
CA ARG A 216 15.64 -29.84 8.93
C ARG A 216 14.42 -29.08 8.40
N LEU A 217 14.38 -28.82 7.11
CA LEU A 217 13.31 -28.09 6.43
C LEU A 217 12.91 -28.81 5.15
N SER A 218 11.78 -29.49 5.18
CA SER A 218 11.24 -30.16 3.99
C SER A 218 10.31 -29.27 3.17
N TRP A 219 9.79 -28.19 3.77
CA TRP A 219 8.83 -27.26 3.17
C TRP A 219 9.53 -26.04 2.56
N GLY A 220 9.98 -26.19 1.32
CA GLY A 220 10.70 -25.16 0.55
C GLY A 220 10.97 -25.62 -0.87
N ILE A 221 11.59 -24.78 -1.69
CA ILE A 221 11.93 -25.07 -3.09
C ILE A 221 13.26 -25.84 -3.14
N PRO A 222 13.33 -27.05 -3.72
CA PRO A 222 14.57 -27.80 -3.86
C PRO A 222 15.59 -27.05 -4.72
N LEU A 223 16.88 -27.09 -4.33
CA LEU A 223 17.96 -26.58 -5.18
C LEU A 223 18.10 -27.46 -6.43
N PRO A 224 18.21 -26.86 -7.64
CA PRO A 224 18.26 -27.65 -8.88
C PRO A 224 19.57 -28.45 -9.06
N PHE A 225 20.67 -28.02 -8.42
CA PHE A 225 21.99 -28.62 -8.51
C PHE A 225 22.38 -29.46 -7.27
N ASP A 226 21.59 -29.43 -6.19
CA ASP A 226 21.82 -30.26 -4.99
C ASP A 226 20.49 -30.54 -4.27
N ASP A 227 19.89 -31.68 -4.56
CA ASP A 227 18.55 -32.07 -4.10
C ASP A 227 18.46 -32.39 -2.61
N ARG A 228 19.58 -32.41 -1.89
CA ARG A 228 19.63 -32.57 -0.43
C ARG A 228 19.18 -31.32 0.33
N PHE A 229 19.09 -30.19 -0.38
CA PHE A 229 18.78 -28.89 0.18
C PHE A 229 17.51 -28.27 -0.43
N VAL A 230 16.86 -27.42 0.37
CA VAL A 230 15.85 -26.49 -0.09
C VAL A 230 16.37 -25.06 -0.01
N ASN A 231 15.81 -24.19 -0.83
CA ASN A 231 16.15 -22.78 -0.86
C ASN A 231 15.74 -22.05 0.43
N TYR A 232 16.51 -21.05 0.81
CA TYR A 232 16.22 -20.16 1.93
C TYR A 232 15.06 -19.22 1.60
N VAL A 233 14.15 -19.05 2.56
CA VAL A 233 12.88 -18.33 2.36
C VAL A 233 13.04 -16.92 1.81
N TRP A 234 14.03 -16.15 2.25
CA TRP A 234 14.23 -14.78 1.74
C TRP A 234 14.69 -14.74 0.28
N PHE A 235 15.52 -15.68 -0.16
CA PHE A 235 15.87 -15.76 -1.57
C PHE A 235 14.66 -16.13 -2.42
N ASP A 236 13.85 -17.07 -1.95
CA ASP A 236 12.58 -17.47 -2.54
C ASP A 236 11.61 -16.27 -2.62
N ALA A 237 11.29 -15.71 -1.46
CA ALA A 237 10.32 -14.63 -1.36
C ALA A 237 10.64 -13.42 -2.25
N LEU A 238 11.91 -12.97 -2.31
CA LEU A 238 12.29 -11.79 -3.10
C LEU A 238 12.11 -11.98 -4.61
N VAL A 239 12.27 -13.20 -5.11
CA VAL A 239 12.09 -13.50 -6.54
C VAL A 239 10.64 -13.32 -7.01
N ASN A 240 9.66 -13.25 -6.10
CA ASN A 240 8.26 -13.03 -6.47
C ASN A 240 8.08 -11.79 -7.36
N TYR A 241 8.82 -10.72 -7.09
CA TYR A 241 8.71 -9.44 -7.79
C TYR A 241 8.99 -9.52 -9.30
N ILE A 242 9.79 -10.49 -9.71
CA ILE A 242 10.13 -10.71 -11.12
C ILE A 242 9.45 -11.96 -11.69
N SER A 243 9.25 -13.01 -10.90
CA SER A 243 8.64 -14.25 -11.39
C SER A 243 7.19 -14.06 -11.84
N PHE A 244 6.39 -13.32 -11.06
CA PHE A 244 5.00 -13.00 -11.42
C PHE A 244 4.89 -11.82 -12.40
N ALA A 245 5.98 -11.10 -12.64
CA ALA A 245 6.10 -10.10 -13.68
C ALA A 245 6.51 -10.69 -15.05
N GLY A 246 6.78 -12.02 -15.12
CA GLY A 246 7.11 -12.72 -16.37
C GLY A 246 8.59 -12.91 -16.65
N PHE A 247 9.48 -12.67 -15.67
CA PHE A 247 10.90 -12.92 -15.82
C PHE A 247 11.18 -14.42 -16.11
N LEU A 248 11.98 -14.70 -17.11
CA LEU A 248 12.31 -16.06 -17.60
C LEU A 248 11.09 -16.92 -17.99
N ALA A 249 9.90 -16.35 -18.14
CA ALA A 249 8.67 -17.12 -18.39
C ALA A 249 8.80 -18.05 -19.60
N ASP A 250 9.30 -17.56 -20.71
CA ASP A 250 9.50 -18.35 -21.94
C ASP A 250 10.54 -19.46 -21.74
N GLU A 251 11.62 -19.17 -20.99
CA GLU A 251 12.70 -20.13 -20.75
C GLU A 251 12.24 -21.32 -19.89
N VAL A 252 11.37 -21.06 -18.90
CA VAL A 252 10.87 -22.08 -17.97
C VAL A 252 9.50 -22.65 -18.37
N GLY A 253 8.94 -22.23 -19.49
CA GLY A 253 7.65 -22.69 -20.00
C GLY A 253 6.44 -22.22 -19.16
N ASN A 254 6.49 -20.99 -18.63
CA ASN A 254 5.37 -20.36 -17.95
C ASN A 254 4.49 -19.63 -18.97
N GLU A 255 3.26 -20.10 -19.14
CA GLU A 255 2.29 -19.47 -20.04
C GLU A 255 1.48 -18.38 -19.34
N ASN A 256 0.93 -17.45 -20.14
CA ASN A 256 0.04 -16.37 -19.68
C ASN A 256 0.65 -15.48 -18.59
N MET A 257 1.93 -15.16 -18.73
CA MET A 257 2.64 -14.22 -17.88
C MET A 257 2.65 -12.83 -18.51
N PRO A 258 2.76 -11.75 -17.70
CA PRO A 258 3.02 -10.42 -18.22
C PRO A 258 4.29 -10.36 -19.09
N ASP A 259 4.35 -9.39 -20.00
CA ASP A 259 5.58 -9.10 -20.74
C ASP A 259 6.55 -8.35 -19.81
N PHE A 260 7.53 -9.10 -19.30
CA PHE A 260 8.51 -8.58 -18.33
C PHE A 260 9.20 -7.30 -18.80
N LYS A 261 9.62 -7.26 -20.06
CA LYS A 261 10.36 -6.11 -20.63
C LYS A 261 9.50 -4.84 -20.71
N LYS A 262 8.17 -4.98 -20.75
CA LYS A 262 7.26 -3.82 -20.77
C LYS A 262 6.99 -3.25 -19.37
N ILE A 263 7.00 -4.08 -18.34
CA ILE A 263 6.61 -3.64 -17.00
C ILE A 263 7.78 -3.42 -16.04
N TRP A 264 8.90 -4.15 -16.20
CA TRP A 264 10.08 -3.98 -15.36
C TRP A 264 10.92 -2.74 -15.75
N PRO A 265 11.60 -2.04 -14.81
CA PRO A 265 11.61 -2.23 -13.36
C PRO A 265 10.34 -1.77 -12.67
N ALA A 266 10.10 -2.22 -11.42
CA ALA A 266 8.99 -1.71 -10.63
C ALA A 266 9.22 -0.23 -10.27
N ASP A 267 8.17 0.57 -10.45
CA ASP A 267 8.16 2.00 -10.05
C ASP A 267 8.17 2.14 -8.53
N ALA A 268 7.63 1.14 -7.81
CA ALA A 268 7.61 1.12 -6.36
C ALA A 268 7.46 -0.30 -5.79
N HIS A 269 8.39 -0.69 -4.92
CA HIS A 269 8.21 -1.77 -3.94
C HIS A 269 7.80 -1.13 -2.61
N VAL A 270 6.54 -1.26 -2.23
CA VAL A 270 6.01 -0.75 -0.95
C VAL A 270 6.30 -1.78 0.13
N ILE A 271 7.08 -1.42 1.13
CA ILE A 271 7.59 -2.35 2.14
C ILE A 271 7.63 -1.74 3.54
N GLY A 272 7.51 -2.57 4.57
CA GLY A 272 7.73 -2.15 5.94
C GLY A 272 9.22 -1.90 6.25
N LYS A 273 9.49 -0.95 7.14
CA LYS A 273 10.87 -0.60 7.56
C LYS A 273 11.64 -1.77 8.18
N ASP A 274 10.95 -2.76 8.73
CA ASP A 274 11.53 -3.94 9.39
C ASP A 274 12.10 -4.97 8.42
N ILE A 275 11.70 -4.90 7.15
CA ILE A 275 12.22 -5.76 6.07
C ILE A 275 13.06 -5.00 5.05
N LEU A 276 13.33 -3.70 5.31
CA LEU A 276 14.24 -2.92 4.46
C LEU A 276 15.64 -3.51 4.50
N VAL A 277 16.20 -3.65 5.72
CA VAL A 277 17.54 -4.18 5.97
C VAL A 277 17.42 -5.54 6.66
N PRO A 278 18.08 -6.58 6.15
CA PRO A 278 18.91 -6.60 4.94
C PRO A 278 18.15 -6.94 3.64
N ALA A 279 16.90 -7.44 3.73
CA ALA A 279 16.26 -8.17 2.64
C ALA A 279 16.09 -7.32 1.35
N HIS A 280 15.38 -6.19 1.43
CA HIS A 280 15.00 -5.43 0.24
C HIS A 280 16.04 -4.42 -0.24
N ALA A 281 16.87 -3.90 0.66
CA ALA A 281 17.86 -2.90 0.28
C ALA A 281 19.29 -3.46 0.12
N ILE A 282 19.53 -4.72 0.55
CA ILE A 282 20.83 -5.37 0.37
C ILE A 282 20.70 -6.62 -0.48
N TYR A 283 19.93 -7.63 -0.03
CA TYR A 283 19.84 -8.91 -0.75
C TYR A 283 19.25 -8.73 -2.14
N TRP A 284 18.11 -8.05 -2.24
CA TRP A 284 17.36 -7.93 -3.49
C TRP A 284 18.14 -7.22 -4.61
N PRO A 285 18.67 -6.01 -4.44
CA PRO A 285 19.45 -5.35 -5.50
C PRO A 285 20.73 -6.13 -5.85
N ILE A 286 21.39 -6.76 -4.87
CA ILE A 286 22.57 -7.59 -5.16
C ILE A 286 22.19 -8.84 -5.96
N MET A 287 21.07 -9.49 -5.65
CA MET A 287 20.58 -10.64 -6.43
C MET A 287 20.31 -10.24 -7.88
N LEU A 288 19.66 -9.10 -8.11
CA LEU A 288 19.40 -8.57 -9.45
C LEU A 288 20.72 -8.25 -10.18
N HIS A 289 21.64 -7.56 -9.53
CA HIS A 289 22.95 -7.22 -10.10
C HIS A 289 23.76 -8.46 -10.49
N ALA A 290 23.79 -9.47 -9.64
CA ALA A 290 24.47 -10.75 -9.92
C ALA A 290 23.83 -11.50 -11.11
N MET A 291 22.53 -11.34 -11.30
CA MET A 291 21.81 -11.84 -12.48
C MET A 291 22.14 -11.08 -13.77
N GLY A 292 22.67 -9.86 -13.66
CA GLY A 292 23.08 -9.01 -14.78
C GLY A 292 22.12 -7.85 -15.08
N PHE A 293 21.24 -7.51 -14.15
CA PHE A 293 20.42 -6.30 -14.26
C PHE A 293 21.31 -5.05 -14.12
N SER A 294 21.05 -4.03 -14.93
CA SER A 294 21.74 -2.75 -14.89
C SER A 294 21.21 -1.87 -13.75
N ASP A 295 21.95 -0.80 -13.43
CA ASP A 295 21.55 0.17 -12.39
C ASP A 295 20.18 0.80 -12.70
N ASP A 296 19.86 1.09 -13.97
CA ASP A 296 18.57 1.64 -14.41
C ASP A 296 17.40 0.65 -14.29
N GLU A 297 17.68 -0.63 -14.06
CA GLU A 297 16.69 -1.68 -13.86
C GLU A 297 16.43 -1.99 -12.38
N MET A 298 17.04 -1.24 -11.45
CA MET A 298 16.77 -1.41 -10.03
C MET A 298 15.42 -0.78 -9.64
N PRO A 299 14.56 -1.52 -8.90
CA PRO A 299 13.26 -1.01 -8.47
C PRO A 299 13.41 0.02 -7.36
N ARG A 300 12.52 1.00 -7.30
CA ARG A 300 12.47 1.96 -6.20
C ARG A 300 11.82 1.35 -4.95
N LEU A 301 12.38 1.61 -3.77
CA LEU A 301 11.86 1.15 -2.48
C LEU A 301 11.07 2.27 -1.81
N ILE A 302 9.81 2.02 -1.50
CA ILE A 302 8.95 2.91 -0.72
C ILE A 302 8.74 2.30 0.66
N VAL A 303 9.39 2.88 1.64
CA VAL A 303 9.49 2.31 2.99
C VAL A 303 8.51 2.99 3.92
N HIS A 304 7.56 2.25 4.46
CA HIS A 304 6.63 2.77 5.45
C HIS A 304 7.06 2.43 6.89
N GLY A 305 6.55 3.22 7.85
CA GLY A 305 6.75 2.98 9.28
C GLY A 305 5.79 1.94 9.86
N TRP A 306 5.84 1.81 11.17
CA TRP A 306 4.94 0.92 11.93
C TRP A 306 3.73 1.67 12.47
N TRP A 307 2.63 0.95 12.58
CA TRP A 307 1.54 1.30 13.47
C TRP A 307 1.84 0.76 14.87
N ASN A 308 2.02 1.65 15.82
CA ASN A 308 2.11 1.33 17.23
C ASN A 308 0.71 1.36 17.88
N VAL A 309 0.57 0.83 19.07
CA VAL A 309 -0.63 0.94 19.89
C VAL A 309 -0.21 1.49 21.25
N ASN A 310 -0.70 2.67 21.62
CA ASN A 310 -0.30 3.40 22.83
C ASN A 310 1.24 3.57 22.94
N GLY A 311 1.87 3.96 21.83
CA GLY A 311 3.31 4.18 21.74
C GLY A 311 4.17 2.91 21.73
N VAL A 312 3.58 1.72 21.76
CA VAL A 312 4.29 0.44 21.81
C VAL A 312 4.08 -0.35 20.52
N LYS A 313 5.16 -0.91 19.97
CA LYS A 313 5.10 -1.81 18.81
C LYS A 313 4.13 -2.97 19.08
N MET A 314 3.28 -3.26 18.11
CA MET A 314 2.39 -4.42 18.19
C MET A 314 3.18 -5.72 18.24
N SER A 315 2.83 -6.58 19.20
CA SER A 315 3.37 -7.93 19.26
C SER A 315 2.34 -8.92 19.80
N LYS A 316 2.42 -10.18 19.36
CA LYS A 316 1.55 -11.26 19.86
C LYS A 316 1.78 -11.52 21.35
N THR A 317 3.02 -11.36 21.82
CA THR A 317 3.39 -11.57 23.22
C THR A 317 2.73 -10.53 24.14
N LEU A 318 2.59 -9.29 23.67
CA LEU A 318 1.92 -8.23 24.43
C LEU A 318 0.39 -8.25 24.27
N GLY A 319 -0.15 -9.06 23.35
CA GLY A 319 -1.58 -9.14 23.11
C GLY A 319 -2.21 -7.86 22.54
N ASN A 320 -1.40 -6.94 22.02
CA ASN A 320 -1.84 -5.63 21.49
C ASN A 320 -1.97 -5.61 19.96
N VAL A 321 -2.04 -6.76 19.31
CA VAL A 321 -2.23 -6.87 17.86
C VAL A 321 -3.67 -6.54 17.51
N VAL A 322 -3.85 -5.56 16.62
CA VAL A 322 -5.18 -5.10 16.19
C VAL A 322 -5.59 -5.83 14.92
N ASP A 323 -6.76 -6.48 14.98
CA ASP A 323 -7.40 -7.13 13.82
C ASP A 323 -8.13 -6.07 12.98
N PRO A 324 -7.72 -5.83 11.73
CA PRO A 324 -8.35 -4.85 10.85
C PRO A 324 -9.79 -5.22 10.46
N ASN A 325 -10.19 -6.49 10.53
CA ASN A 325 -11.58 -6.88 10.29
C ASN A 325 -12.52 -6.27 11.31
N ASN A 326 -12.17 -6.35 12.61
CA ASN A 326 -12.97 -5.79 13.69
C ASN A 326 -13.06 -4.27 13.57
N VAL A 327 -11.96 -3.63 13.22
CA VAL A 327 -11.93 -2.17 13.02
C VAL A 327 -12.82 -1.77 11.83
N ALA A 328 -12.70 -2.46 10.69
CA ALA A 328 -13.53 -2.18 9.51
C ALA A 328 -15.03 -2.44 9.75
N ASP A 329 -15.40 -3.36 10.64
CA ASP A 329 -16.80 -3.58 11.03
C ASP A 329 -17.38 -2.41 11.84
N ILE A 330 -16.53 -1.70 12.58
CA ILE A 330 -16.94 -0.53 13.38
C ILE A 330 -16.99 0.73 12.50
N VAL A 331 -15.89 1.08 11.82
CA VAL A 331 -15.75 2.37 11.11
C VAL A 331 -16.00 2.27 9.61
N THR A 332 -16.48 1.16 9.10
CA THR A 332 -16.58 0.78 7.68
C THR A 332 -15.21 0.56 7.00
N PRO A 333 -15.13 -0.20 5.92
CA PRO A 333 -13.88 -0.36 5.15
C PRO A 333 -13.29 0.97 4.68
N ASP A 334 -14.09 1.86 4.12
CA ASP A 334 -13.64 3.18 3.68
C ASP A 334 -13.21 4.08 4.84
N GLY A 335 -13.88 3.97 6.00
CA GLY A 335 -13.47 4.69 7.21
C GLY A 335 -12.10 4.26 7.72
N LEU A 336 -11.82 2.95 7.68
CA LEU A 336 -10.50 2.43 8.02
C LEU A 336 -9.43 2.87 7.00
N ARG A 337 -9.71 2.75 5.68
CA ARG A 337 -8.81 3.23 4.63
C ARG A 337 -8.48 4.71 4.82
N TYR A 338 -9.50 5.53 5.06
CA TYR A 338 -9.33 6.96 5.31
C TYR A 338 -8.42 7.23 6.51
N TYR A 339 -8.69 6.59 7.64
CA TYR A 339 -7.90 6.78 8.85
C TYR A 339 -6.43 6.39 8.66
N LEU A 340 -6.17 5.23 8.06
CA LEU A 340 -4.82 4.75 7.80
C LEU A 340 -4.02 5.70 6.89
N MET A 341 -4.65 6.27 5.88
CA MET A 341 -3.98 7.16 4.92
C MET A 341 -3.85 8.61 5.42
N ARG A 342 -4.79 9.03 6.25
CA ARG A 342 -4.85 10.40 6.79
C ARG A 342 -3.92 10.60 7.97
N ASP A 343 -3.75 9.58 8.82
CA ASP A 343 -3.12 9.72 10.13
C ASP A 343 -1.64 9.33 10.17
N MET A 344 -1.16 8.62 9.15
CA MET A 344 0.26 8.28 8.99
C MET A 344 0.93 9.09 7.88
N THR A 345 2.03 9.75 8.20
CA THR A 345 2.96 10.27 7.20
C THR A 345 3.77 9.11 6.63
N THR A 346 3.75 8.91 5.32
CA THR A 346 4.50 7.81 4.67
C THR A 346 5.98 7.86 5.05
N GLY A 347 6.50 6.73 5.52
CA GLY A 347 7.90 6.59 5.98
C GLY A 347 8.13 6.77 7.47
N TYR A 348 7.16 7.29 8.22
CA TYR A 348 7.23 7.49 9.66
C TYR A 348 6.31 6.54 10.41
N ASP A 349 6.59 6.34 11.70
CA ASP A 349 5.70 5.57 12.57
C ASP A 349 4.48 6.40 12.96
N ALA A 350 3.36 5.72 13.18
CA ALA A 350 2.16 6.33 13.72
C ALA A 350 1.63 5.51 14.90
N ASP A 351 0.79 6.14 15.73
CA ASP A 351 0.14 5.47 16.85
C ASP A 351 -1.35 5.29 16.57
N LEU A 352 -1.80 4.05 16.61
CA LEU A 352 -3.21 3.71 16.46
C LEU A 352 -3.96 4.11 17.73
N SER A 353 -4.95 4.97 17.57
CA SER A 353 -5.81 5.44 18.67
C SER A 353 -7.27 5.36 18.25
N ASP A 354 -8.04 4.60 19.02
CA ASP A 354 -9.48 4.49 18.80
C ASP A 354 -10.15 5.85 18.88
N GLU A 355 -9.71 6.71 19.80
CA GLU A 355 -10.24 8.06 19.94
C GLU A 355 -9.97 8.92 18.69
N ARG A 356 -8.73 8.92 18.17
CA ARG A 356 -8.37 9.65 16.94
C ARG A 356 -9.13 9.12 15.74
N MET A 357 -9.29 7.81 15.63
CA MET A 357 -10.05 7.15 14.56
C MET A 357 -11.53 7.54 14.62
N MET A 358 -12.14 7.52 15.80
CA MET A 358 -13.54 7.94 16.00
C MET A 358 -13.73 9.43 15.72
N ILE A 359 -12.75 10.27 16.07
CA ILE A 359 -12.75 11.69 15.73
C ILE A 359 -12.69 11.89 14.21
N ALA A 360 -11.75 11.23 13.52
CA ALA A 360 -11.60 11.29 12.07
C ALA A 360 -12.90 10.84 11.37
N TYR A 361 -13.46 9.72 11.80
CA TYR A 361 -14.72 9.23 11.25
C TYR A 361 -15.90 10.16 11.51
N ASN A 362 -16.17 10.52 12.77
CA ASN A 362 -17.37 11.28 13.13
C ASN A 362 -17.30 12.76 12.74
N LYS A 363 -16.14 13.42 12.91
CA LYS A 363 -16.01 14.85 12.58
C LYS A 363 -15.74 15.10 11.11
N GLU A 364 -14.82 14.31 10.51
CA GLU A 364 -14.41 14.55 9.13
C GLU A 364 -15.35 13.83 8.16
N LEU A 365 -15.44 12.49 8.20
CA LEU A 365 -16.26 11.75 7.23
C LEU A 365 -17.77 11.99 7.43
N ALA A 366 -18.31 11.71 8.60
CA ALA A 366 -19.75 11.86 8.84
C ALA A 366 -20.18 13.33 8.93
N GLY A 367 -19.50 14.12 9.76
CA GLY A 367 -19.85 15.51 10.04
C GLY A 367 -19.39 16.52 8.98
N GLY A 368 -18.25 16.28 8.36
CA GLY A 368 -17.69 17.14 7.31
C GLY A 368 -18.27 16.80 5.93
N LEU A 369 -17.83 15.68 5.36
CA LEU A 369 -18.18 15.28 3.99
C LEU A 369 -19.62 14.77 3.87
N GLY A 370 -20.02 13.83 4.72
CA GLY A 370 -21.35 13.20 4.66
C GLY A 370 -22.47 14.21 4.93
N ASN A 371 -22.30 15.08 5.93
CA ASN A 371 -23.25 16.13 6.23
C ASN A 371 -23.32 17.19 5.12
N LEU A 372 -22.20 17.57 4.51
CA LEU A 372 -22.18 18.52 3.38
C LEU A 372 -22.97 17.96 2.19
N LEU A 373 -22.71 16.71 1.80
CA LEU A 373 -23.44 16.03 0.73
C LEU A 373 -24.94 15.99 1.03
N ASN A 374 -25.32 15.53 2.21
CA ASN A 374 -26.73 15.44 2.61
C ASN A 374 -27.43 16.81 2.61
N ARG A 375 -26.77 17.86 3.15
CA ARG A 375 -27.31 19.23 3.14
C ARG A 375 -27.51 19.77 1.73
N ALA A 376 -26.50 19.64 0.87
CA ALA A 376 -26.56 20.12 -0.52
C ALA A 376 -27.71 19.45 -1.30
N LEU A 377 -27.78 18.12 -1.25
CA LEU A 377 -28.83 17.36 -1.93
C LEU A 377 -30.23 17.63 -1.34
N SER A 378 -30.37 17.66 -0.03
CA SER A 378 -31.67 17.94 0.62
C SER A 378 -32.20 19.34 0.27
N MET A 379 -31.32 20.34 0.20
CA MET A 379 -31.72 21.69 -0.20
C MET A 379 -32.09 21.74 -1.69
N ALA A 380 -31.31 21.09 -2.57
CA ALA A 380 -31.63 21.01 -3.98
C ALA A 380 -32.97 20.28 -4.24
N GLN A 381 -33.20 19.16 -3.58
CA GLN A 381 -34.48 18.43 -3.67
C GLN A 381 -35.65 19.28 -3.17
N LYS A 382 -35.50 19.93 -2.01
CA LYS A 382 -36.55 20.70 -1.39
C LYS A 382 -36.91 21.96 -2.18
N TYR A 383 -35.92 22.67 -2.71
CA TYR A 383 -36.14 24.00 -3.30
C TYR A 383 -36.22 23.98 -4.83
N ARG A 384 -35.66 22.94 -5.49
CA ARG A 384 -35.57 22.83 -6.94
C ARG A 384 -35.90 21.43 -7.47
N THR A 385 -36.49 20.57 -6.67
CA THR A 385 -36.81 19.17 -7.04
C THR A 385 -35.58 18.39 -7.56
N GLY A 386 -34.38 18.78 -7.08
CA GLY A 386 -33.10 18.22 -7.47
C GLY A 386 -32.52 18.72 -8.80
N LEU A 387 -33.20 19.65 -9.48
CA LEU A 387 -32.73 20.21 -10.75
C LEU A 387 -31.75 21.36 -10.49
N LEU A 388 -30.56 21.30 -11.12
CA LEU A 388 -29.53 22.34 -11.01
C LEU A 388 -29.61 23.29 -12.19
N SER A 389 -29.35 24.58 -11.95
CA SER A 389 -29.15 25.57 -12.99
C SER A 389 -27.72 26.14 -12.91
N GLN A 390 -26.91 25.80 -13.91
CA GLN A 390 -25.55 26.30 -14.08
C GLN A 390 -25.57 27.81 -14.46
N ASN A 391 -26.52 28.18 -15.32
CA ASN A 391 -26.63 29.50 -15.90
C ASN A 391 -27.68 30.37 -15.17
N SER A 392 -27.56 30.44 -13.82
CA SER A 392 -28.52 31.20 -12.99
C SER A 392 -28.51 32.73 -13.23
N GLY A 393 -27.49 33.24 -13.92
CA GLY A 393 -27.27 34.68 -14.09
C GLY A 393 -26.73 35.40 -12.86
N TYR A 394 -26.38 34.66 -11.79
CA TYR A 394 -25.83 35.21 -10.55
C TYR A 394 -24.42 34.68 -10.29
N ASP A 395 -23.48 35.59 -10.05
CA ASP A 395 -22.12 35.29 -9.60
C ASP A 395 -21.61 36.43 -8.70
N ASP A 396 -20.98 36.07 -7.59
CA ASP A 396 -20.38 37.02 -6.66
C ASP A 396 -18.99 36.56 -6.19
N GLU A 397 -18.33 37.38 -5.38
CA GLU A 397 -16.99 37.08 -4.85
C GLU A 397 -16.96 35.78 -4.04
N VAL A 398 -18.06 35.43 -3.37
CA VAL A 398 -18.15 34.19 -2.56
C VAL A 398 -18.17 32.97 -3.47
N ASN A 399 -18.95 33.03 -4.57
CA ASN A 399 -18.98 32.00 -5.60
C ASN A 399 -17.60 31.84 -6.29
N GLN A 400 -16.97 32.97 -6.67
CA GLN A 400 -15.65 32.99 -7.30
C GLN A 400 -14.57 32.39 -6.40
N SER A 401 -14.62 32.69 -5.10
CA SER A 401 -13.70 32.15 -4.10
C SER A 401 -13.80 30.63 -3.98
N LEU A 402 -15.00 30.06 -3.93
CA LEU A 402 -15.17 28.59 -3.91
C LEU A 402 -14.66 27.95 -5.20
N ARG A 403 -15.01 28.52 -6.38
CA ARG A 403 -14.49 28.03 -7.67
C ARG A 403 -12.97 28.04 -7.73
N ALA A 404 -12.34 29.11 -7.23
CA ALA A 404 -10.87 29.20 -7.20
C ALA A 404 -10.25 28.10 -6.35
N THR A 405 -10.84 27.78 -5.17
CA THR A 405 -10.39 26.66 -4.32
C THR A 405 -10.53 25.32 -5.03
N VAL A 406 -11.67 25.09 -5.68
CA VAL A 406 -11.91 23.84 -6.44
C VAL A 406 -10.94 23.72 -7.61
N ALA A 407 -10.67 24.82 -8.34
CA ALA A 407 -9.77 24.81 -9.49
C ALA A 407 -8.29 24.60 -9.11
N ALA A 408 -7.88 25.04 -7.92
CA ALA A 408 -6.49 24.88 -7.45
C ALA A 408 -6.19 23.48 -6.92
N ALA A 409 -7.18 22.79 -6.35
CA ALA A 409 -6.98 21.54 -5.65
C ALA A 409 -6.41 20.39 -6.50
N PRO A 410 -6.83 20.15 -7.77
CA PRO A 410 -6.32 19.02 -8.54
C PRO A 410 -4.80 19.04 -8.75
N ALA A 411 -4.21 20.19 -9.05
CA ALA A 411 -2.77 20.32 -9.27
C ALA A 411 -1.98 20.08 -7.97
N ALA A 412 -2.44 20.66 -6.84
CA ALA A 412 -1.82 20.47 -5.54
C ALA A 412 -1.97 19.02 -5.05
N TYR A 413 -3.14 18.42 -5.23
CA TYR A 413 -3.37 17.01 -4.94
C TYR A 413 -2.42 16.11 -5.73
N PHE A 414 -2.30 16.34 -7.04
CA PHE A 414 -1.41 15.58 -7.91
C PHE A 414 0.05 15.64 -7.45
N GLU A 415 0.54 16.82 -7.10
CA GLU A 415 1.90 17.02 -6.58
C GLU A 415 2.15 16.19 -5.31
N LYS A 416 1.23 16.30 -4.34
CA LYS A 416 1.36 15.60 -3.05
C LYS A 416 1.29 14.08 -3.19
N MET A 417 0.37 13.58 -3.99
CA MET A 417 0.23 12.14 -4.23
C MET A 417 1.48 11.56 -4.92
N ASN A 418 2.03 12.23 -5.94
CA ASN A 418 3.27 11.78 -6.60
C ASN A 418 4.49 11.82 -5.67
N ALA A 419 4.49 12.71 -4.68
CA ALA A 419 5.52 12.77 -3.65
C ALA A 419 5.33 11.74 -2.52
N TRP A 420 4.36 10.85 -2.60
CA TRP A 420 4.00 9.89 -1.54
C TRP A 420 3.53 10.55 -0.23
N SER A 421 3.15 11.82 -0.28
CA SER A 421 2.54 12.57 0.83
C SER A 421 1.02 12.40 0.81
N ILE A 422 0.53 11.18 1.04
CA ILE A 422 -0.90 10.84 0.88
C ILE A 422 -1.78 11.68 1.80
N HIS A 423 -1.37 11.84 3.07
CA HIS A 423 -2.08 12.66 4.05
C HIS A 423 -2.22 14.13 3.62
N GLU A 424 -1.19 14.70 2.94
CA GLU A 424 -1.26 16.05 2.38
C GLU A 424 -2.16 16.10 1.14
N GLY A 425 -2.14 15.07 0.28
CA GLY A 425 -3.09 14.93 -0.82
C GLY A 425 -4.54 14.93 -0.33
N ILE A 426 -4.84 14.16 0.72
CA ILE A 426 -6.14 14.18 1.38
C ILE A 426 -6.48 15.60 1.86
N ALA A 427 -5.52 16.32 2.46
CA ALA A 427 -5.74 17.67 2.96
C ALA A 427 -6.12 18.66 1.83
N GLU A 428 -5.60 18.49 0.61
CA GLU A 428 -5.99 19.32 -0.54
C GLU A 428 -7.47 19.12 -0.92
N ALA A 429 -7.95 17.88 -0.94
CA ALA A 429 -9.38 17.61 -1.14
C ALA A 429 -10.23 18.17 0.01
N TRP A 430 -9.71 18.12 1.23
CA TRP A 430 -10.38 18.65 2.42
C TRP A 430 -10.52 20.17 2.43
N LYS A 431 -9.64 20.92 1.75
CA LYS A 431 -9.80 22.37 1.55
C LYS A 431 -11.12 22.69 0.84
N ILE A 432 -11.49 21.90 -0.19
CA ILE A 432 -12.76 22.05 -0.89
C ILE A 432 -13.93 21.81 0.07
N ILE A 433 -13.92 20.71 0.83
CA ILE A 433 -14.98 20.35 1.77
C ILE A 433 -15.17 21.43 2.84
N THR A 434 -14.07 21.91 3.42
CA THR A 434 -14.07 22.96 4.44
C THR A 434 -14.66 24.26 3.89
N HIS A 435 -14.19 24.69 2.71
CA HIS A 435 -14.68 25.90 2.07
C HIS A 435 -16.16 25.77 1.66
N ALA A 436 -16.58 24.62 1.14
CA ALA A 436 -17.99 24.39 0.78
C ALA A 436 -18.91 24.40 2.01
N ASN A 437 -18.47 23.89 3.17
CA ASN A 437 -19.23 24.03 4.42
C ASN A 437 -19.35 25.50 4.84
N GLN A 438 -18.24 26.27 4.81
CA GLN A 438 -18.26 27.71 5.08
C GLN A 438 -19.13 28.47 4.07
N PHE A 439 -19.09 28.08 2.81
CA PHE A 439 -19.92 28.64 1.75
C PHE A 439 -21.42 28.49 2.02
N VAL A 440 -21.86 27.32 2.53
CA VAL A 440 -23.25 27.13 2.98
C VAL A 440 -23.61 28.07 4.12
N ASP A 441 -22.71 28.27 5.08
CA ASP A 441 -22.99 29.12 6.25
C ASP A 441 -23.05 30.62 5.88
N ILE A 442 -22.17 31.08 4.99
CA ILE A 442 -22.11 32.46 4.48
C ILE A 442 -23.32 32.76 3.60
N THR A 443 -23.63 31.88 2.63
CA THR A 443 -24.72 32.13 1.67
C THR A 443 -26.10 31.87 2.23
N ALA A 444 -26.19 31.05 3.31
CA ALA A 444 -27.45 30.72 4.00
C ALA A 444 -28.60 30.35 3.05
N PRO A 445 -28.48 29.32 2.17
CA PRO A 445 -29.45 29.02 1.12
C PRO A 445 -30.89 28.79 1.63
N PHE A 446 -31.01 28.35 2.87
CA PHE A 446 -32.34 28.21 3.55
C PHE A 446 -33.02 29.55 3.82
N LYS A 447 -32.26 30.67 3.83
CA LYS A 447 -32.83 32.04 3.88
C LYS A 447 -33.18 32.52 2.49
N LEU A 448 -32.26 32.29 1.49
CA LEU A 448 -32.50 32.68 0.10
C LEU A 448 -33.77 32.03 -0.45
N ALA A 449 -34.06 30.80 -0.08
CA ALA A 449 -35.26 30.07 -0.52
C ALA A 449 -36.58 30.67 -0.06
N LYS A 450 -36.56 31.66 0.85
CA LYS A 450 -37.78 32.36 1.34
C LYS A 450 -38.09 33.64 0.57
N ASP A 451 -37.17 34.07 -0.30
CA ASP A 451 -37.29 35.31 -1.06
C ASP A 451 -37.16 34.99 -2.55
N GLU A 452 -38.23 35.15 -3.29
CA GLU A 452 -38.29 34.85 -4.72
C GLU A 452 -37.33 35.73 -5.55
N ALA A 453 -37.02 36.94 -5.08
CA ALA A 453 -36.04 37.82 -5.70
C ALA A 453 -34.60 37.27 -5.62
N GLN A 454 -34.33 36.32 -4.72
CA GLN A 454 -33.05 35.65 -4.55
C GLN A 454 -32.96 34.30 -5.31
N ALA A 455 -33.93 33.97 -6.15
CA ALA A 455 -34.00 32.69 -6.83
C ALA A 455 -32.71 32.37 -7.62
N ALA A 456 -32.21 33.31 -8.43
CA ALA A 456 -30.99 33.15 -9.22
C ALA A 456 -29.75 32.92 -8.32
N ARG A 457 -29.68 33.59 -7.17
CA ARG A 457 -28.60 33.37 -6.20
C ARG A 457 -28.69 32.01 -5.54
N LEU A 458 -29.87 31.54 -5.19
CA LEU A 458 -30.08 30.20 -4.65
C LEU A 458 -29.66 29.13 -5.64
N ASP A 459 -30.02 29.27 -6.92
CA ASP A 459 -29.67 28.35 -7.98
C ASP A 459 -28.15 28.27 -8.13
N SER A 460 -27.47 29.42 -8.16
CA SER A 460 -26.01 29.48 -8.21
C SER A 460 -25.37 28.77 -7.00
N VAL A 461 -25.88 28.99 -5.78
CA VAL A 461 -25.36 28.34 -4.56
C VAL A 461 -25.51 26.82 -4.62
N LEU A 462 -26.67 26.30 -5.04
CA LEU A 462 -26.92 24.88 -5.13
C LEU A 462 -26.02 24.21 -6.17
N TYR A 463 -25.84 24.88 -7.34
CA TYR A 463 -24.92 24.39 -8.38
C TYR A 463 -23.47 24.33 -7.87
N HIS A 464 -22.96 25.39 -7.23
CA HIS A 464 -21.59 25.43 -6.72
C HIS A 464 -21.30 24.33 -5.70
N LEU A 465 -22.26 24.04 -4.82
CA LEU A 465 -22.11 22.96 -3.84
C LEU A 465 -22.05 21.57 -4.50
N ALA A 466 -22.94 21.32 -5.46
CA ALA A 466 -22.97 20.03 -6.17
C ALA A 466 -21.70 19.84 -7.00
N GLU A 467 -21.25 20.88 -7.70
CA GLU A 467 -20.04 20.87 -8.51
C GLU A 467 -18.79 20.63 -7.66
N ALA A 468 -18.65 21.32 -6.51
CA ALA A 468 -17.56 21.10 -5.57
C ALA A 468 -17.53 19.64 -5.06
N LEU A 469 -18.71 19.06 -4.74
CA LEU A 469 -18.82 17.67 -4.30
C LEU A 469 -18.48 16.66 -5.42
N ALA A 470 -18.79 16.98 -6.68
CA ALA A 470 -18.39 16.16 -7.81
C ALA A 470 -16.84 16.09 -7.90
N HIS A 471 -16.14 17.22 -7.78
CA HIS A 471 -14.68 17.26 -7.73
C HIS A 471 -14.11 16.46 -6.56
N VAL A 472 -14.65 16.64 -5.35
CA VAL A 472 -14.24 15.86 -4.17
C VAL A 472 -14.41 14.37 -4.38
N SER A 473 -15.49 13.93 -5.05
CA SER A 473 -15.75 12.51 -5.32
C SER A 473 -14.72 11.86 -6.25
N VAL A 474 -14.00 12.66 -7.04
CA VAL A 474 -12.89 12.20 -7.88
C VAL A 474 -11.59 12.17 -7.06
N LEU A 475 -11.23 13.28 -6.40
CA LEU A 475 -9.97 13.39 -5.65
C LEU A 475 -9.87 12.36 -4.51
N LEU A 476 -10.96 12.05 -3.84
CA LEU A 476 -10.98 11.06 -2.77
C LEU A 476 -11.22 9.61 -3.25
N SER A 477 -11.49 9.38 -4.54
CA SER A 477 -11.78 8.03 -5.05
C SER A 477 -10.64 7.00 -4.85
N PRO A 478 -9.35 7.36 -4.85
CA PRO A 478 -8.30 6.41 -4.47
C PRO A 478 -8.35 6.00 -3.00
N ILE A 479 -8.78 6.89 -2.11
CA ILE A 479 -8.73 6.71 -0.66
C ILE A 479 -9.99 5.99 -0.13
N ILE A 480 -11.18 6.49 -0.49
CA ILE A 480 -12.50 6.00 -0.06
C ILE A 480 -13.36 5.64 -1.29
N PRO A 481 -12.99 4.59 -2.03
CA PRO A 481 -13.53 4.31 -3.35
C PRO A 481 -15.04 4.03 -3.34
N GLU A 482 -15.54 3.27 -2.37
CA GLU A 482 -16.96 2.91 -2.29
C GLU A 482 -17.84 4.13 -1.94
N ALA A 483 -17.40 4.95 -0.98
CA ALA A 483 -18.11 6.18 -0.63
C ALA A 483 -18.16 7.16 -1.81
N CYS A 484 -17.07 7.29 -2.58
CA CYS A 484 -17.05 8.14 -3.77
C CYS A 484 -17.99 7.63 -4.89
N VAL A 485 -18.13 6.32 -5.07
CA VAL A 485 -19.15 5.74 -5.97
C VAL A 485 -20.55 6.11 -5.50
N LYS A 486 -20.85 5.96 -4.20
CA LYS A 486 -22.13 6.35 -3.60
C LYS A 486 -22.40 7.86 -3.71
N MET A 487 -21.37 8.70 -3.54
CA MET A 487 -21.47 10.15 -3.74
C MET A 487 -21.88 10.48 -5.18
N ARG A 488 -21.16 9.94 -6.17
CA ARG A 488 -21.46 10.17 -7.59
C ARG A 488 -22.86 9.69 -7.97
N ALA A 489 -23.30 8.53 -7.46
CA ALA A 489 -24.66 8.06 -7.66
C ALA A 489 -25.72 9.03 -7.13
N GLN A 490 -25.50 9.61 -5.95
CA GLN A 490 -26.38 10.62 -5.35
C GLN A 490 -26.32 11.96 -6.11
N LEU A 491 -25.16 12.30 -6.66
CA LEU A 491 -25.00 13.47 -7.53
C LEU A 491 -25.63 13.26 -8.91
N GLY A 492 -26.07 12.04 -9.26
CA GLY A 492 -26.59 11.72 -10.60
C GLY A 492 -25.52 11.79 -11.68
N TRP A 493 -24.25 11.75 -11.31
CA TRP A 493 -23.10 11.88 -12.20
C TRP A 493 -22.25 10.61 -12.19
N GLN A 494 -21.82 10.21 -13.37
CA GLN A 494 -20.87 9.11 -13.53
C GLN A 494 -19.56 9.64 -14.10
N MET A 495 -18.46 9.20 -13.52
CA MET A 495 -17.15 9.50 -14.07
C MET A 495 -16.98 8.76 -15.40
N PRO A 496 -16.70 9.47 -16.50
CA PRO A 496 -16.52 8.85 -17.81
C PRO A 496 -15.36 7.85 -17.82
N ASP A 497 -15.43 6.84 -18.70
CA ASP A 497 -14.30 5.93 -18.92
C ASP A 497 -13.08 6.72 -19.39
N GLY A 498 -11.92 6.39 -18.84
CA GLY A 498 -10.67 7.10 -19.15
C GLY A 498 -10.55 8.52 -18.56
N PHE A 499 -11.47 8.92 -17.69
CA PHE A 499 -11.39 10.21 -16.99
C PHE A 499 -10.13 10.32 -16.15
N GLN A 500 -9.44 11.46 -16.25
CA GLN A 500 -8.18 11.73 -15.56
C GLN A 500 -8.29 12.94 -14.62
N VAL A 501 -7.36 13.04 -13.67
CA VAL A 501 -7.27 14.23 -12.78
C VAL A 501 -7.15 15.52 -13.60
N SER A 502 -6.48 15.49 -14.74
CA SER A 502 -6.35 16.63 -15.66
C SER A 502 -7.68 17.11 -16.28
N ASP A 503 -8.71 16.25 -16.26
CA ASP A 503 -10.04 16.56 -16.80
C ASP A 503 -10.94 17.24 -15.74
N LEU A 504 -10.49 17.29 -14.47
CA LEU A 504 -11.16 18.02 -13.41
C LEU A 504 -11.15 19.53 -13.69
N LYS A 505 -12.19 19.97 -14.36
CA LYS A 505 -12.46 21.39 -14.66
C LYS A 505 -13.85 21.73 -14.18
N TRP A 506 -14.04 22.97 -13.76
CA TRP A 506 -15.37 23.45 -13.39
C TRP A 506 -16.36 23.26 -14.54
N GLY A 507 -17.53 22.73 -14.24
CA GLY A 507 -18.57 22.41 -15.20
C GLY A 507 -18.70 20.89 -15.49
N LEU A 508 -18.40 20.03 -14.53
CA LEU A 508 -18.67 18.61 -14.62
C LEU A 508 -20.18 18.31 -14.69
N LEU A 509 -20.97 19.11 -14.01
CA LEU A 509 -22.43 19.03 -14.00
C LEU A 509 -23.01 20.06 -14.99
N ASN A 510 -23.75 19.58 -15.98
CA ASN A 510 -24.35 20.44 -17.01
C ASN A 510 -25.52 21.27 -16.47
N ASP A 511 -25.92 22.30 -17.20
CA ASP A 511 -27.18 23.00 -16.93
C ASP A 511 -28.37 22.04 -17.04
N GLY A 512 -29.34 22.13 -16.13
CA GLY A 512 -30.46 21.20 -16.05
C GLY A 512 -30.08 19.82 -15.46
N HIS A 513 -28.92 19.67 -14.83
CA HIS A 513 -28.51 18.40 -14.23
C HIS A 513 -29.41 17.99 -13.07
N GLN A 514 -29.82 16.71 -13.07
CA GLN A 514 -30.73 16.15 -12.07
C GLN A 514 -29.95 15.40 -10.99
N LEU A 515 -30.07 15.86 -9.76
CA LEU A 515 -29.52 15.20 -8.56
C LEU A 515 -30.43 14.07 -8.09
N GLY A 516 -29.84 13.03 -7.53
CA GLY A 516 -30.53 11.93 -6.86
C GLY A 516 -31.04 12.30 -5.45
N GLN A 517 -31.59 11.31 -4.75
CA GLN A 517 -32.08 11.48 -3.39
C GLN A 517 -30.92 11.41 -2.38
N PRO A 518 -30.95 12.22 -1.30
CA PRO A 518 -29.95 12.17 -0.25
C PRO A 518 -30.05 10.86 0.54
N VAL A 519 -28.92 10.17 0.68
CA VAL A 519 -28.75 8.98 1.53
C VAL A 519 -27.55 9.20 2.42
N PRO A 520 -27.60 8.89 3.72
CA PRO A 520 -26.45 9.04 4.61
C PRO A 520 -25.23 8.30 4.05
N LEU A 521 -24.12 9.02 3.82
CA LEU A 521 -22.87 8.43 3.30
C LEU A 521 -22.08 7.71 4.39
N PHE A 522 -21.98 8.36 5.55
CA PHE A 522 -21.33 7.85 6.75
C PHE A 522 -22.26 8.05 7.95
N PRO A 523 -22.89 6.99 8.48
CA PRO A 523 -23.66 7.07 9.71
C PRO A 523 -22.75 7.48 10.88
N ARG A 524 -23.25 8.35 11.78
CA ARG A 524 -22.49 8.65 13.00
C ARG A 524 -22.37 7.42 13.88
N LEU A 525 -21.16 7.22 14.41
CA LEU A 525 -20.89 6.16 15.37
C LEU A 525 -21.02 6.72 16.78
N GLU A 526 -21.73 5.99 17.64
CA GLU A 526 -21.79 6.29 19.06
C GLU A 526 -20.57 5.65 19.73
N LEU A 527 -19.82 6.45 20.52
CA LEU A 527 -18.81 5.88 21.41
C LEU A 527 -19.56 4.98 22.41
N ALA A 528 -19.26 3.69 22.40
CA ALA A 528 -19.68 2.84 23.49
C ALA A 528 -19.14 3.47 24.78
N THR A 529 -20.02 4.02 25.60
CA THR A 529 -19.67 4.44 26.96
C THR A 529 -19.19 3.19 27.68
N THR A 530 -17.86 3.05 27.81
CA THR A 530 -17.28 2.09 28.75
C THR A 530 -17.76 2.51 30.14
N GLU A 531 -18.90 1.96 30.57
CA GLU A 531 -19.18 1.92 32.00
C GLU A 531 -18.03 1.16 32.65
N ALA A 532 -17.21 1.91 33.38
CA ALA A 532 -16.18 1.34 34.22
C ALA A 532 -16.86 0.29 35.15
N LYS A 533 -16.53 -0.98 34.94
CA LYS A 533 -16.73 -2.03 35.92
C LYS A 533 -15.45 -2.29 36.68
#